data_cac6c3215508afffc44bb3091689ce7c
#
_entry.id   cac6c3215508afffc44bb3091689ce7c
#
_cell.length_a   1.000
_cell.length_b   1.000
_cell.length_c   1.000
_cell.angle_alpha   90.00
_cell.angle_beta   90.00
_cell.angle_gamma   90.00
#
_symmetry.space_group_name_H-M   'P 1'
#
loop_
_entity.id
_entity.type
_entity.pdbx_description
1 polymer ?
#
loop_
_entity_poly.entity_id
_entity_poly.type
_entity_poly.pdbx_seq_one_letter_code
_entity_poly.pdbx_strand_id
1 'polypeptide(L)'
;MRGGAMFSAVEPVDLRLSPGELLVIRGRSGSGKSTLLSMMAGILAPTEGAVLIGGEDLYALPDAAASALRNERIGVIPQGHTALRSLSVLENVLLPSIIRARVEQEGVRERAEVLLEGVDLAPLADARPDELSGGELRRMAVARALVMRPETVLADEPTAGLDAGNAQTALRMLRRAADEGAAVLVVTHEDEAVHFADRVMVMESGVLRLGDALRGGSPACEDLN
;
A
#
# COMPACT_ATOMS: atom_id res chain seq x y z
N MET A 1 -14.07 9.97 -20.76
CA MET A 1 -14.72 9.51 -22.01
C MET A 1 -13.64 9.29 -23.05
N ARG A 2 -13.46 8.07 -23.54
CA ARG A 2 -12.68 7.79 -24.77
C ARG A 2 -13.72 7.47 -25.86
N GLY A 3 -13.88 8.34 -26.86
CA GLY A 3 -14.73 8.08 -28.02
C GLY A 3 -16.24 8.04 -27.79
N GLY A 4 -16.79 8.75 -26.77
CA GLY A 4 -18.25 8.83 -26.53
C GLY A 4 -18.90 7.64 -25.84
N ALA A 5 -18.17 6.55 -25.55
CA ALA A 5 -18.66 5.44 -24.74
C ALA A 5 -18.35 5.66 -23.25
N MET A 6 -19.28 5.33 -22.37
CA MET A 6 -19.02 5.22 -20.93
C MET A 6 -18.02 4.07 -20.74
N PHE A 7 -16.88 4.39 -20.11
CA PHE A 7 -15.83 3.41 -19.80
C PHE A 7 -15.81 3.19 -18.28
N SER A 8 -16.03 1.95 -17.87
CA SER A 8 -15.82 1.55 -16.47
C SER A 8 -14.33 1.24 -16.27
N ALA A 9 -13.69 1.93 -15.34
CA ALA A 9 -12.29 1.66 -14.99
C ALA A 9 -12.16 0.44 -14.07
N VAL A 10 -13.19 0.18 -13.27
CA VAL A 10 -13.32 -0.97 -12.37
C VAL A 10 -14.78 -1.45 -12.47
N GLU A 11 -14.95 -2.68 -12.89
CA GLU A 11 -16.27 -3.34 -12.89
C GLU A 11 -16.71 -3.64 -11.45
N PRO A 12 -18.02 -3.85 -11.19
CA PRO A 12 -18.49 -4.17 -9.86
C PRO A 12 -17.71 -5.33 -9.25
N VAL A 13 -17.23 -5.12 -8.01
CA VAL A 13 -16.40 -6.10 -7.32
C VAL A 13 -16.67 -6.07 -5.81
N ASP A 14 -16.82 -7.26 -5.22
CA ASP A 14 -16.79 -7.46 -3.78
C ASP A 14 -15.40 -7.95 -3.37
N LEU A 15 -14.61 -7.07 -2.79
CA LEU A 15 -13.26 -7.37 -2.33
C LEU A 15 -13.18 -7.22 -0.82
N ARG A 16 -12.77 -8.29 -0.15
CA ARG A 16 -12.45 -8.26 1.28
C ARG A 16 -10.96 -8.43 1.46
N LEU A 17 -10.37 -7.58 2.29
CA LEU A 17 -9.01 -7.65 2.77
C LEU A 17 -9.06 -7.87 4.29
N SER A 18 -8.42 -8.92 4.77
CA SER A 18 -8.48 -9.33 6.18
C SER A 18 -7.27 -8.82 6.97
N PRO A 19 -7.42 -8.50 8.27
CA PRO A 19 -6.27 -8.24 9.13
C PRO A 19 -5.25 -9.39 9.07
N GLY A 20 -3.96 -9.06 8.97
CA GLY A 20 -2.89 -10.03 8.83
C GLY A 20 -2.68 -10.58 7.42
N GLU A 21 -3.53 -10.20 6.46
CA GLU A 21 -3.43 -10.65 5.07
C GLU A 21 -2.58 -9.71 4.22
N LEU A 22 -1.67 -10.27 3.43
CA LEU A 22 -1.05 -9.58 2.30
C LEU A 22 -1.66 -10.09 0.99
N LEU A 23 -2.50 -9.25 0.38
CA LEU A 23 -3.11 -9.49 -0.92
C LEU A 23 -2.30 -8.80 -2.03
N VAL A 24 -1.97 -9.54 -3.08
CA VAL A 24 -1.38 -8.97 -4.29
C VAL A 24 -2.40 -8.97 -5.43
N ILE A 25 -2.64 -7.82 -6.04
CA ILE A 25 -3.40 -7.71 -7.28
C ILE A 25 -2.43 -7.44 -8.44
N ARG A 26 -2.33 -8.41 -9.34
CA ARG A 26 -1.52 -8.30 -10.55
C ARG A 26 -2.36 -7.81 -11.73
N GLY A 27 -1.71 -7.23 -12.71
CA GLY A 27 -2.35 -6.86 -13.97
C GLY A 27 -1.51 -5.89 -14.78
N ARG A 28 -1.79 -5.80 -16.07
CA ARG A 28 -1.10 -4.86 -16.99
C ARG A 28 -1.37 -3.40 -16.61
N SER A 29 -0.52 -2.49 -17.07
CA SER A 29 -0.78 -1.05 -16.96
C SER A 29 -2.14 -0.72 -17.62
N GLY A 30 -2.93 0.13 -16.94
CA GLY A 30 -4.26 0.52 -17.40
C GLY A 30 -5.38 -0.51 -17.13
N SER A 31 -5.14 -1.60 -16.39
CA SER A 31 -6.17 -2.59 -16.05
C SER A 31 -7.17 -2.15 -14.99
N GLY A 32 -6.94 -1.00 -14.31
CA GLY A 32 -7.82 -0.46 -13.27
C GLY A 32 -7.29 -0.56 -11.84
N LYS A 33 -6.13 -1.18 -11.60
CA LYS A 33 -5.54 -1.40 -10.26
C LYS A 33 -5.41 -0.13 -9.43
N SER A 34 -4.75 0.90 -9.97
CA SER A 34 -4.56 2.18 -9.28
C SER A 34 -5.89 2.91 -9.03
N THR A 35 -6.89 2.71 -9.88
CA THR A 35 -8.25 3.23 -9.70
C THR A 35 -8.92 2.55 -8.51
N LEU A 36 -8.87 1.21 -8.45
CA LEU A 36 -9.39 0.43 -7.32
C LEU A 36 -8.71 0.84 -6.02
N LEU A 37 -7.37 0.92 -6.01
CA LEU A 37 -6.61 1.35 -4.85
C LEU A 37 -6.98 2.77 -4.42
N SER A 38 -7.15 3.69 -5.37
CA SER A 38 -7.56 5.08 -5.08
C SER A 38 -8.95 5.17 -4.45
N MET A 39 -9.89 4.30 -4.86
CA MET A 39 -11.19 4.19 -4.19
C MET A 39 -11.04 3.66 -2.77
N MET A 40 -10.27 2.60 -2.56
CA MET A 40 -10.02 2.05 -1.22
C MET A 40 -9.28 3.04 -0.30
N ALA A 41 -8.42 3.88 -0.86
CA ALA A 41 -7.69 4.92 -0.12
C ALA A 41 -8.53 6.17 0.21
N GLY A 42 -9.77 6.26 -0.25
CA GLY A 42 -10.62 7.45 -0.05
C GLY A 42 -10.20 8.66 -0.88
N ILE A 43 -9.47 8.44 -1.98
CA ILE A 43 -8.98 9.50 -2.90
C ILE A 43 -9.99 9.72 -4.04
N LEU A 44 -10.60 8.64 -4.51
CA LEU A 44 -11.57 8.65 -5.60
C LEU A 44 -12.87 7.97 -5.15
N ALA A 45 -13.99 8.68 -5.14
CA ALA A 45 -15.26 8.08 -4.80
C ALA A 45 -15.70 7.06 -5.86
N PRO A 46 -16.18 5.86 -5.47
CA PRO A 46 -16.80 4.92 -6.41
C PRO A 46 -18.10 5.52 -6.98
N THR A 47 -18.44 5.14 -8.21
CA THR A 47 -19.71 5.56 -8.82
C THR A 47 -20.90 4.92 -8.11
N GLU A 48 -20.75 3.69 -7.66
CA GLU A 48 -21.73 2.91 -6.91
C GLU A 48 -21.01 2.02 -5.89
N GLY A 49 -21.72 1.59 -4.85
CA GLY A 49 -21.18 0.74 -3.78
C GLY A 49 -20.57 1.55 -2.64
N ALA A 50 -19.81 0.87 -1.78
CA ALA A 50 -19.23 1.43 -0.56
C ALA A 50 -17.80 0.92 -0.33
N VAL A 51 -17.01 1.66 0.42
CA VAL A 51 -15.69 1.22 0.91
C VAL A 51 -15.72 1.23 2.44
N LEU A 52 -15.65 0.04 3.03
CA LEU A 52 -15.75 -0.14 4.48
C LEU A 52 -14.37 -0.32 5.09
N ILE A 53 -14.01 0.52 6.05
CA ILE A 53 -12.80 0.41 6.87
C ILE A 53 -13.22 0.14 8.30
N GLY A 54 -12.96 -1.08 8.79
CA GLY A 54 -13.43 -1.50 10.12
C GLY A 54 -14.95 -1.45 10.29
N GLY A 55 -15.70 -1.61 9.21
CA GLY A 55 -17.16 -1.56 9.19
C GLY A 55 -17.77 -0.17 8.97
N GLU A 56 -16.97 0.89 8.91
CA GLU A 56 -17.43 2.26 8.62
C GLU A 56 -17.30 2.57 7.13
N ASP A 57 -18.37 3.07 6.50
CA ASP A 57 -18.34 3.51 5.10
C ASP A 57 -17.61 4.83 4.97
N LEU A 58 -16.41 4.77 4.37
CA LEU A 58 -15.50 5.91 4.20
C LEU A 58 -16.15 7.09 3.46
N TYR A 59 -17.03 6.81 2.51
CA TYR A 59 -17.66 7.83 1.67
C TYR A 59 -19.00 8.34 2.22
N ALA A 60 -19.56 7.69 3.24
CA ALA A 60 -20.71 8.19 3.96
C ALA A 60 -20.34 9.15 5.10
N LEU A 61 -19.05 9.21 5.46
CA LEU A 61 -18.54 10.09 6.52
C LEU A 61 -18.46 11.56 6.05
N PRO A 62 -18.68 12.54 6.95
CA PRO A 62 -18.30 13.93 6.71
C PRO A 62 -16.80 14.06 6.44
N ASP A 63 -16.39 15.04 5.61
CA ASP A 63 -14.99 15.22 5.15
C ASP A 63 -13.96 15.20 6.29
N ALA A 64 -14.25 15.84 7.41
CA ALA A 64 -13.35 15.89 8.56
C ALA A 64 -13.16 14.49 9.19
N ALA A 65 -14.24 13.71 9.31
CA ALA A 65 -14.21 12.35 9.84
C ALA A 65 -13.52 11.40 8.85
N ALA A 66 -13.83 11.49 7.56
CA ALA A 66 -13.18 10.71 6.52
C ALA A 66 -11.65 11.01 6.46
N SER A 67 -11.26 12.28 6.62
CA SER A 67 -9.85 12.68 6.66
C SER A 67 -9.13 12.14 7.90
N ALA A 68 -9.79 12.18 9.06
CA ALA A 68 -9.25 11.59 10.29
C ALA A 68 -9.07 10.07 10.13
N LEU A 69 -10.10 9.36 9.65
CA LEU A 69 -10.05 7.93 9.41
C LEU A 69 -8.93 7.55 8.46
N ARG A 70 -8.79 8.25 7.31
CA ARG A 70 -7.69 8.02 6.37
C ARG A 70 -6.33 8.15 7.03
N ASN A 71 -6.10 9.25 7.75
CA ASN A 71 -4.82 9.52 8.38
C ASN A 71 -4.47 8.56 9.53
N GLU A 72 -5.48 8.04 10.22
CA GLU A 72 -5.30 7.13 11.36
C GLU A 72 -5.15 5.68 10.94
N ARG A 73 -5.96 5.25 9.96
CA ARG A 73 -6.18 3.82 9.72
C ARG A 73 -5.66 3.34 8.37
N ILE A 74 -5.30 4.25 7.45
CA ILE A 74 -4.86 3.89 6.10
C ILE A 74 -3.46 4.44 5.83
N GLY A 75 -2.49 3.56 5.61
CA GLY A 75 -1.18 3.88 5.06
C GLY A 75 -1.20 3.74 3.53
N VAL A 76 -0.81 4.79 2.81
CA VAL A 76 -0.80 4.76 1.34
C VAL A 76 0.61 4.93 0.81
N ILE A 77 1.02 4.01 -0.06
CA ILE A 77 2.26 4.10 -0.86
C ILE A 77 1.82 4.34 -2.31
N PRO A 78 1.89 5.58 -2.81
CA PRO A 78 1.48 5.91 -4.17
C PRO A 78 2.53 5.50 -5.19
N GLN A 79 2.12 5.32 -6.46
CA GLN A 79 3.02 5.01 -7.57
C GLN A 79 4.10 6.08 -7.81
N GLY A 80 3.79 7.35 -7.51
CA GLY A 80 4.72 8.47 -7.69
C GLY A 80 5.49 8.85 -6.42
N HIS A 81 6.50 9.69 -6.60
CA HIS A 81 7.25 10.26 -5.47
C HIS A 81 6.49 11.46 -4.90
N THR A 82 6.07 11.36 -3.65
CA THR A 82 5.27 12.39 -2.96
C THR A 82 6.00 12.99 -1.76
N ALA A 83 7.33 13.09 -1.84
CA ALA A 83 8.13 13.72 -0.81
C ALA A 83 7.96 15.24 -0.79
N LEU A 84 7.86 15.83 0.40
CA LEU A 84 7.93 17.28 0.58
C LEU A 84 9.40 17.69 0.59
N ARG A 85 9.83 18.41 -0.44
CA ARG A 85 11.24 18.81 -0.64
C ARG A 85 11.79 19.73 0.47
N SER A 86 10.91 20.45 1.16
CA SER A 86 11.28 21.34 2.29
C SER A 86 11.56 20.59 3.58
N LEU A 87 11.22 19.32 3.68
CA LEU A 87 11.40 18.47 4.84
C LEU A 87 12.54 17.46 4.62
N SER A 88 13.23 17.06 5.70
CA SER A 88 14.18 15.97 5.66
C SER A 88 13.48 14.61 5.42
N VAL A 89 14.25 13.54 5.22
CA VAL A 89 13.74 12.18 5.13
C VAL A 89 12.97 11.81 6.38
N LEU A 90 13.53 12.02 7.56
CA LEU A 90 12.86 11.74 8.83
C LEU A 90 11.59 12.56 9.01
N GLU A 91 11.62 13.86 8.71
CA GLU A 91 10.44 14.73 8.77
C GLU A 91 9.35 14.31 7.79
N ASN A 92 9.71 13.82 6.59
CA ASN A 92 8.76 13.25 5.64
C ASN A 92 8.10 11.98 6.19
N VAL A 93 8.85 11.11 6.88
CA VAL A 93 8.30 9.92 7.53
C VAL A 93 7.36 10.29 8.68
N LEU A 94 7.70 11.31 9.46
CA LEU A 94 6.90 11.79 10.59
C LEU A 94 5.65 12.59 10.18
N LEU A 95 5.54 13.01 8.92
CA LEU A 95 4.48 13.89 8.43
C LEU A 95 3.05 13.43 8.79
N PRO A 96 2.67 12.14 8.68
CA PRO A 96 1.32 11.70 9.07
C PRO A 96 0.98 12.00 10.53
N SER A 97 1.94 11.89 11.47
CA SER A 97 1.72 12.17 12.88
C SER A 97 1.49 13.66 13.14
N ILE A 98 2.24 14.52 12.44
CA ILE A 98 2.15 15.97 12.56
C ILE A 98 0.82 16.49 12.00
N ILE A 99 0.38 15.97 10.85
CA ILE A 99 -0.90 16.35 10.25
C ILE A 99 -2.07 16.02 11.19
N ARG A 100 -2.02 14.88 11.87
CA ARG A 100 -3.07 14.45 12.79
C ARG A 100 -3.13 15.29 14.07
N ALA A 101 -2.00 15.41 14.77
CA ALA A 101 -1.96 15.96 16.14
C ALA A 101 -1.47 17.41 16.19
N ARG A 102 -0.97 17.96 15.08
CA ARG A 102 -0.24 19.25 15.01
C ARG A 102 1.05 19.29 15.86
N VAL A 103 1.37 18.19 16.52
CA VAL A 103 2.61 17.96 17.27
C VAL A 103 3.03 16.51 17.05
N GLU A 104 4.31 16.25 17.19
CA GLU A 104 4.85 14.89 17.16
C GLU A 104 4.31 14.10 18.36
N GLN A 105 3.78 12.89 18.10
CA GLN A 105 3.28 12.00 19.14
C GLN A 105 4.45 11.25 19.78
N GLU A 106 4.35 11.00 21.08
CA GLU A 106 5.34 10.21 21.81
C GLU A 106 5.54 8.82 21.20
N GLY A 107 6.79 8.39 21.02
CA GLY A 107 7.16 7.09 20.46
C GLY A 107 7.06 6.99 18.92
N VAL A 108 6.55 8.01 18.22
CA VAL A 108 6.47 7.98 16.75
C VAL A 108 7.83 8.24 16.12
N ARG A 109 8.66 9.09 16.74
CA ARG A 109 10.01 9.37 16.26
C ARG A 109 10.88 8.11 16.32
N GLU A 110 10.91 7.42 17.46
CA GLU A 110 11.64 6.18 17.64
C GLU A 110 11.19 5.12 16.63
N ARG A 111 9.87 5.07 16.37
CA ARG A 111 9.34 4.17 15.34
C ARG A 111 9.79 4.59 13.93
N ALA A 112 9.80 5.88 13.62
CA ALA A 112 10.27 6.38 12.32
C ALA A 112 11.75 6.01 12.10
N GLU A 113 12.59 6.14 13.13
CA GLU A 113 14.00 5.77 13.09
C GLU A 113 14.18 4.25 12.83
N VAL A 114 13.42 3.39 13.54
CA VAL A 114 13.42 1.94 13.32
C VAL A 114 12.93 1.58 11.90
N LEU A 115 11.93 2.28 11.39
CA LEU A 115 11.45 2.07 10.02
C LEU A 115 12.49 2.51 8.98
N LEU A 116 13.16 3.64 9.20
CA LEU A 116 14.25 4.10 8.33
C LEU A 116 15.44 3.13 8.35
N GLU A 117 15.77 2.56 9.51
CA GLU A 117 16.78 1.50 9.59
C GLU A 117 16.35 0.26 8.80
N GLY A 118 15.08 -0.16 8.92
CA GLY A 118 14.52 -1.30 8.22
C GLY A 118 14.47 -1.17 6.69
N VAL A 119 14.55 0.06 6.16
CA VAL A 119 14.62 0.35 4.71
C VAL A 119 16.00 0.86 4.26
N ASP A 120 17.02 0.72 5.09
CA ASP A 120 18.42 1.15 4.83
C ASP A 120 18.53 2.66 4.52
N LEU A 121 17.75 3.50 5.22
CA LEU A 121 17.76 4.96 5.07
C LEU A 121 18.17 5.71 6.36
N ALA A 122 18.53 5.02 7.44
CA ALA A 122 18.96 5.66 8.68
C ALA A 122 20.11 6.66 8.48
N PRO A 123 21.16 6.39 7.65
CA PRO A 123 22.23 7.35 7.40
C PRO A 123 21.78 8.61 6.64
N LEU A 124 20.60 8.58 6.01
CA LEU A 124 20.04 9.66 5.21
C LEU A 124 18.87 10.37 5.90
N ALA A 125 18.65 10.13 7.21
CA ALA A 125 17.53 10.69 7.95
C ALA A 125 17.44 12.23 7.87
N ASP A 126 18.57 12.92 7.88
CA ASP A 126 18.65 14.38 7.78
C ASP A 126 18.79 14.91 6.35
N ALA A 127 18.96 14.03 5.34
CA ALA A 127 19.06 14.41 3.94
C ALA A 127 17.73 14.98 3.41
N ARG A 128 17.80 15.75 2.33
CA ARG A 128 16.64 16.27 1.62
C ARG A 128 16.21 15.31 0.50
N PRO A 129 14.92 15.29 0.10
CA PRO A 129 14.45 14.41 -0.97
C PRO A 129 15.13 14.59 -2.32
N ASP A 130 15.69 15.77 -2.62
CA ASP A 130 16.44 16.05 -3.83
C ASP A 130 17.86 15.46 -3.83
N GLU A 131 18.35 15.01 -2.67
CA GLU A 131 19.62 14.29 -2.52
C GLU A 131 19.44 12.78 -2.66
N LEU A 132 18.18 12.27 -2.71
CA LEU A 132 17.85 10.87 -2.77
C LEU A 132 17.65 10.37 -4.22
N SER A 133 18.09 9.15 -4.47
CA SER A 133 17.70 8.39 -5.66
C SER A 133 16.19 8.07 -5.67
N GLY A 134 15.65 7.72 -6.83
CA GLY A 134 14.25 7.29 -6.94
C GLY A 134 13.92 6.08 -6.05
N GLY A 135 14.87 5.15 -5.90
CA GLY A 135 14.72 3.98 -5.04
C GLY A 135 14.68 4.35 -3.55
N GLU A 136 15.51 5.28 -3.11
CA GLU A 136 15.51 5.79 -1.73
C GLU A 136 14.21 6.55 -1.42
N LEU A 137 13.72 7.36 -2.34
CA LEU A 137 12.42 8.03 -2.21
C LEU A 137 11.27 7.02 -2.06
N ARG A 138 11.33 5.90 -2.78
CA ARG A 138 10.32 4.85 -2.69
C ARG A 138 10.37 4.13 -1.34
N ARG A 139 11.56 3.78 -0.86
CA ARG A 139 11.74 3.16 0.46
C ARG A 139 11.31 4.11 1.59
N MET A 140 11.58 5.40 1.49
CA MET A 140 11.06 6.42 2.41
C MET A 140 9.52 6.44 2.41
N ALA A 141 8.87 6.32 1.24
CA ALA A 141 7.40 6.26 1.16
C ALA A 141 6.83 5.03 1.87
N VAL A 142 7.53 3.88 1.84
CA VAL A 142 7.14 2.69 2.63
C VAL A 142 7.22 2.99 4.12
N ALA A 143 8.33 3.54 4.61
CA ALA A 143 8.50 3.91 6.02
C ALA A 143 7.41 4.90 6.48
N ARG A 144 7.14 5.94 5.67
CA ARG A 144 6.09 6.93 5.94
C ARG A 144 4.70 6.29 6.05
N ALA A 145 4.36 5.36 5.17
CA ALA A 145 3.05 4.71 5.20
C ALA A 145 2.84 3.85 6.45
N LEU A 146 3.92 3.32 7.04
CA LEU A 146 3.88 2.41 8.18
C LEU A 146 4.04 3.10 9.56
N VAL A 147 4.44 4.38 9.58
CA VAL A 147 4.83 5.05 10.84
C VAL A 147 3.68 5.12 11.85
N MET A 148 2.45 5.31 11.39
CA MET A 148 1.25 5.42 12.25
C MET A 148 0.64 4.06 12.64
N ARG A 149 1.25 2.91 12.29
CA ARG A 149 0.68 1.56 12.47
C ARG A 149 -0.75 1.45 11.90
N PRO A 150 -0.93 1.72 10.61
CA PRO A 150 -2.25 1.70 10.03
C PRO A 150 -2.88 0.30 10.09
N GLU A 151 -4.22 0.24 10.18
CA GLU A 151 -4.97 -1.01 10.07
C GLU A 151 -4.94 -1.57 8.64
N THR A 152 -4.84 -0.67 7.65
CA THR A 152 -4.81 -1.02 6.23
C THR A 152 -3.64 -0.32 5.53
N VAL A 153 -2.87 -1.06 4.75
CA VAL A 153 -1.79 -0.54 3.90
C VAL A 153 -2.13 -0.78 2.44
N LEU A 154 -2.12 0.29 1.66
CA LEU A 154 -2.44 0.26 0.23
C LEU A 154 -1.20 0.72 -0.56
N ALA A 155 -0.58 -0.19 -1.31
CA ALA A 155 0.66 0.05 -2.03
C ALA A 155 0.47 -0.06 -3.54
N ASP A 156 0.71 1.03 -4.26
CA ASP A 156 0.67 1.08 -5.72
C ASP A 156 2.10 1.03 -6.29
N GLU A 157 2.44 -0.10 -6.92
CA GLU A 157 3.76 -0.38 -7.51
C GLU A 157 4.92 -0.08 -6.53
N PRO A 158 4.94 -0.66 -5.30
CA PRO A 158 5.90 -0.27 -4.26
C PRO A 158 7.35 -0.61 -4.60
N THR A 159 7.58 -1.49 -5.57
CA THR A 159 8.90 -1.98 -6.00
C THR A 159 9.35 -1.42 -7.34
N ALA A 160 8.50 -0.67 -8.05
CA ALA A 160 8.81 -0.18 -9.38
C ALA A 160 10.09 0.67 -9.41
N GLY A 161 11.05 0.27 -10.26
CA GLY A 161 12.33 0.95 -10.41
C GLY A 161 13.34 0.68 -9.30
N LEU A 162 13.09 -0.26 -8.40
CA LEU A 162 14.06 -0.78 -7.45
C LEU A 162 14.88 -1.91 -8.06
N ASP A 163 16.14 -2.04 -7.63
CA ASP A 163 16.88 -3.28 -7.84
C ASP A 163 16.29 -4.41 -6.96
N ALA A 164 16.65 -5.66 -7.25
CA ALA A 164 16.08 -6.82 -6.58
C ALA A 164 16.27 -6.81 -5.05
N GLY A 165 17.41 -6.33 -4.54
CA GLY A 165 17.68 -6.26 -3.10
C GLY A 165 16.75 -5.24 -2.40
N ASN A 166 16.64 -4.06 -2.98
CA ASN A 166 15.77 -3.00 -2.47
C ASN A 166 14.28 -3.35 -2.59
N ALA A 167 13.88 -4.01 -3.68
CA ALA A 167 12.51 -4.51 -3.87
C ALA A 167 12.13 -5.51 -2.78
N GLN A 168 13.01 -6.49 -2.49
CA GLN A 168 12.80 -7.45 -1.42
C GLN A 168 12.74 -6.79 -0.04
N THR A 169 13.55 -5.76 0.21
CA THR A 169 13.52 -5.02 1.48
C THR A 169 12.16 -4.34 1.66
N ALA A 170 11.65 -3.65 0.64
CA ALA A 170 10.32 -3.03 0.68
C ALA A 170 9.20 -4.06 0.90
N LEU A 171 9.24 -5.19 0.19
CA LEU A 171 8.23 -6.25 0.32
C LEU A 171 8.29 -6.94 1.70
N ARG A 172 9.48 -7.18 2.26
CA ARG A 172 9.63 -7.69 3.64
C ARG A 172 9.01 -6.75 4.66
N MET A 173 9.16 -5.43 4.50
CA MET A 173 8.53 -4.45 5.40
C MET A 173 7.01 -4.52 5.32
N LEU A 174 6.44 -4.66 4.11
CA LEU A 174 5.00 -4.81 3.90
C LEU A 174 4.49 -6.15 4.47
N ARG A 175 5.23 -7.25 4.26
CA ARG A 175 4.91 -8.56 4.85
C ARG A 175 4.90 -8.49 6.37
N ARG A 176 5.96 -7.90 6.96
CA ARG A 176 6.04 -7.70 8.41
C ARG A 176 4.85 -6.88 8.94
N ALA A 177 4.44 -5.82 8.24
CA ALA A 177 3.25 -5.05 8.64
C ALA A 177 1.99 -5.93 8.66
N ALA A 178 1.84 -6.85 7.69
CA ALA A 178 0.74 -7.80 7.70
C ALA A 178 0.89 -8.80 8.86
N ASP A 179 2.07 -9.36 9.11
CA ASP A 179 2.34 -10.27 10.23
C ASP A 179 2.05 -9.60 11.60
N GLU A 180 2.21 -8.28 11.70
CA GLU A 180 1.86 -7.46 12.85
C GLU A 180 0.35 -7.13 12.93
N GLY A 181 -0.47 -7.59 11.96
CA GLY A 181 -1.93 -7.51 11.96
C GLY A 181 -2.55 -6.51 11.00
N ALA A 182 -1.76 -5.75 10.23
CA ALA A 182 -2.30 -4.88 9.20
C ALA A 182 -2.91 -5.68 8.03
N ALA A 183 -3.94 -5.16 7.40
CA ALA A 183 -4.45 -5.64 6.12
C ALA A 183 -3.67 -4.97 4.99
N VAL A 184 -2.86 -5.70 4.22
CA VAL A 184 -1.95 -5.14 3.21
C VAL A 184 -2.40 -5.49 1.80
N LEU A 185 -2.63 -4.47 0.96
CA LEU A 185 -2.86 -4.62 -0.47
C LEU A 185 -1.67 -4.07 -1.25
N VAL A 186 -1.11 -4.90 -2.11
CA VAL A 186 -0.11 -4.50 -3.10
C VAL A 186 -0.70 -4.63 -4.49
N VAL A 187 -0.72 -3.56 -5.26
CA VAL A 187 -1.05 -3.65 -6.69
C VAL A 187 0.23 -3.47 -7.51
N THR A 188 0.50 -4.41 -8.41
CA THR A 188 1.74 -4.41 -9.19
C THR A 188 1.61 -5.23 -10.48
N HIS A 189 2.57 -5.06 -11.38
CA HIS A 189 2.76 -5.94 -12.54
C HIS A 189 3.99 -6.87 -12.36
N GLU A 190 4.71 -6.75 -11.26
CA GLU A 190 5.93 -7.51 -10.96
C GLU A 190 5.61 -8.83 -10.24
N ASP A 191 6.35 -9.90 -10.57
CA ASP A 191 6.12 -11.23 -10.01
C ASP A 191 6.68 -11.39 -8.59
N GLU A 192 7.68 -10.61 -8.21
CA GLU A 192 8.35 -10.74 -6.93
C GLU A 192 7.41 -10.59 -5.73
N ALA A 193 6.42 -9.69 -5.81
CA ALA A 193 5.46 -9.45 -4.74
C ALA A 193 4.61 -10.70 -4.42
N VAL A 194 4.41 -11.60 -5.39
CA VAL A 194 3.59 -12.80 -5.25
C VAL A 194 4.18 -13.75 -4.20
N HIS A 195 5.51 -13.80 -4.06
CA HIS A 195 6.17 -14.66 -3.07
C HIS A 195 5.91 -14.26 -1.62
N PHE A 196 5.43 -13.05 -1.38
CA PHE A 196 5.09 -12.53 -0.07
C PHE A 196 3.59 -12.58 0.23
N ALA A 197 2.76 -12.96 -0.76
CA ALA A 197 1.32 -12.88 -0.70
C ALA A 197 0.68 -14.11 -0.06
N ASP A 198 -0.34 -13.88 0.76
CA ASP A 198 -1.25 -14.93 1.22
C ASP A 198 -2.29 -15.25 0.13
N ARG A 199 -2.67 -14.24 -0.66
CA ARG A 199 -3.64 -14.36 -1.76
C ARG A 199 -3.21 -13.50 -2.94
N VAL A 200 -3.44 -14.04 -4.14
CA VAL A 200 -3.15 -13.34 -5.40
C VAL A 200 -4.42 -13.22 -6.22
N MET A 201 -4.65 -12.03 -6.75
CA MET A 201 -5.73 -11.76 -7.71
C MET A 201 -5.15 -11.14 -8.98
N VAL A 202 -5.89 -11.25 -10.07
CA VAL A 202 -5.52 -10.66 -11.37
C VAL A 202 -6.60 -9.69 -11.81
N MET A 203 -6.17 -8.50 -12.23
CA MET A 203 -7.06 -7.48 -12.76
C MET A 203 -6.82 -7.28 -14.25
N GLU A 204 -7.86 -7.51 -15.05
CA GLU A 204 -7.86 -7.36 -16.50
C GLU A 204 -9.05 -6.52 -16.95
N SER A 205 -8.78 -5.42 -17.63
CA SER A 205 -9.82 -4.53 -18.19
C SER A 205 -10.95 -4.17 -17.20
N GLY A 206 -10.57 -3.84 -15.96
CA GLY A 206 -11.50 -3.47 -14.89
C GLY A 206 -12.09 -4.65 -14.10
N VAL A 207 -11.91 -5.89 -14.56
CA VAL A 207 -12.45 -7.09 -13.92
C VAL A 207 -11.41 -7.72 -13.02
N LEU A 208 -11.77 -7.92 -11.74
CA LEU A 208 -10.92 -8.59 -10.76
C LEU A 208 -11.31 -10.08 -10.67
N ARG A 209 -10.31 -10.97 -10.73
CA ARG A 209 -10.48 -12.41 -10.63
C ARG A 209 -9.46 -13.02 -9.67
N LEU A 210 -9.80 -14.19 -9.11
CA LEU A 210 -8.82 -14.96 -8.35
C LEU A 210 -7.68 -15.36 -9.31
N GLY A 211 -6.45 -15.06 -8.93
CA GLY A 211 -5.26 -15.49 -9.65
C GLY A 211 -4.90 -16.93 -9.29
N ASP A 212 -4.17 -17.60 -10.18
CA ASP A 212 -3.54 -18.86 -9.83
C ASP A 212 -2.50 -18.59 -8.73
N ALA A 213 -2.71 -19.20 -7.57
CA ALA A 213 -1.67 -19.25 -6.56
C ALA A 213 -0.45 -19.92 -7.19
N LEU A 214 0.74 -19.32 -7.07
CA LEU A 214 1.96 -20.04 -7.41
C LEU A 214 1.98 -21.31 -6.54
N ARG A 215 1.64 -22.46 -7.13
CA ARG A 215 1.77 -23.76 -6.50
C ARG A 215 3.25 -24.02 -6.30
N GLY A 216 3.76 -23.56 -5.17
CA GLY A 216 5.11 -23.84 -4.68
C GLY A 216 5.01 -24.67 -3.41
N GLY A 217 4.97 -26.01 -3.57
CA GLY A 217 5.39 -26.95 -2.54
C GLY A 217 4.30 -27.50 -1.60
N SER A 218 3.66 -28.58 -1.88
CA SER A 218 4.00 -29.93 -1.42
C SER A 218 3.03 -30.95 -2.03
N PRO A 219 3.48 -31.96 -2.74
CA PRO A 219 2.73 -33.16 -3.00
C PRO A 219 2.99 -34.14 -1.85
N ALA A 220 2.04 -34.31 -0.97
CA ALA A 220 2.02 -35.50 -0.12
C ALA A 220 0.66 -35.62 0.57
N CYS A 221 -0.25 -36.27 -0.07
CA CYS A 221 -1.14 -37.28 0.46
C CYS A 221 -1.96 -37.85 -0.70
N GLU A 222 -1.26 -38.54 -1.60
CA GLU A 222 -1.86 -39.64 -2.35
C GLU A 222 -1.73 -40.88 -1.47
N ASP A 223 -2.84 -41.60 -1.47
CA ASP A 223 -3.01 -43.02 -1.15
C ASP A 223 -2.76 -43.51 0.28
N LEU A 224 -3.86 -43.96 0.86
CA LEU A 224 -3.97 -45.33 1.35
C LEU A 224 -5.44 -45.69 1.60
N ASN A 225 -5.94 -46.56 0.68
CA ASN A 225 -7.08 -47.50 0.77
C ASN A 225 -8.44 -47.00 1.21
#